data_b528c7d4902a11355eb0ff75b46cbcd6
#
_entry.id   b528c7d4902a11355eb0ff75b46cbcd6
#
_cell.length_a   1.000
_cell.length_b   1.000
_cell.length_c   1.000
_cell.angle_alpha   90.00
_cell.angle_beta   90.00
_cell.angle_gamma   90.00
#
_symmetry.space_group_name_H-M   'P 1'
#
loop_
_entity.id
_entity.type
_entity.pdbx_description
1 polymer ?
#
loop_
_entity_poly.entity_id
_entity_poly.type
_entity_poly.pdbx_seq_one_letter_code
_entity_poly.pdbx_strand_id
1 'polypeptide(L)'
;NIFIPVEDGGILTKTGVVDVFYNLRETDEASFCGGEFIIVKCENEKMWDILKGKGHVMSTNGKYACIYYPYHYMGLETPASILVGDFMGIGVHPECRQVTIMAGVADRDLSKGTVLAVQGHHHSIDGLTPQLLERKDAGTAAPFYLLNKAVLLNDVKKGQPVTLDDVDLSGLPAYELYLEGLKL
;
A
#
# COMPACT_ATOMS: atom_id res chain seq x y z
N ASN A 1 -13.75 -14.42 8.36
CA ASN A 1 -14.31 -13.70 7.20
C ASN A 1 -13.95 -12.22 7.16
N ILE A 2 -13.09 -11.74 8.07
CA ILE A 2 -12.76 -10.32 8.13
C ILE A 2 -12.03 -9.89 6.86
N PHE A 3 -11.01 -10.64 6.44
CA PHE A 3 -10.17 -10.31 5.29
C PHE A 3 -10.76 -10.81 3.96
N ILE A 4 -11.97 -10.38 3.65
CA ILE A 4 -12.61 -10.54 2.35
C ILE A 4 -13.20 -9.19 1.92
N PRO A 5 -13.54 -9.00 0.63
CA PRO A 5 -14.10 -7.73 0.16
C PRO A 5 -15.39 -7.34 0.87
N VAL A 6 -15.65 -6.03 0.99
CA VAL A 6 -16.83 -5.49 1.68
C VAL A 6 -18.14 -5.94 1.02
N GLU A 7 -18.16 -6.13 -0.30
CA GLU A 7 -19.33 -6.66 -1.02
C GLU A 7 -19.71 -8.09 -0.61
N ASP A 8 -18.76 -8.85 -0.06
CA ASP A 8 -18.98 -10.18 0.48
C ASP A 8 -18.99 -10.21 2.02
N GLY A 9 -19.11 -9.06 2.67
CA GLY A 9 -19.28 -8.91 4.12
C GLY A 9 -17.99 -8.85 4.94
N GLY A 10 -16.88 -8.52 4.31
CA GLY A 10 -15.57 -8.30 4.96
C GLY A 10 -15.19 -6.82 5.09
N ILE A 11 -13.89 -6.55 5.17
CA ILE A 11 -13.34 -5.20 5.37
C ILE A 11 -12.39 -4.76 4.26
N LEU A 12 -12.03 -5.62 3.31
CA LEU A 12 -11.20 -5.24 2.18
C LEU A 12 -11.99 -4.35 1.21
N THR A 13 -11.33 -3.35 0.64
CA THR A 13 -12.01 -2.43 -0.28
C THR A 13 -12.55 -3.14 -1.51
N LYS A 14 -11.72 -3.88 -2.22
CA LYS A 14 -12.11 -4.72 -3.36
C LYS A 14 -10.94 -5.55 -3.90
N THR A 15 -11.24 -6.37 -4.89
CA THR A 15 -10.23 -7.11 -5.66
C THR A 15 -9.31 -6.17 -6.47
N GLY A 16 -8.03 -6.48 -6.50
CA GLY A 16 -7.02 -5.78 -7.31
C GLY A 16 -6.45 -4.52 -6.67
N VAL A 17 -6.61 -4.35 -5.36
CA VAL A 17 -6.01 -3.26 -4.58
C VAL A 17 -5.11 -3.80 -3.47
N VAL A 18 -4.32 -2.91 -2.89
CA VAL A 18 -3.53 -3.17 -1.68
C VAL A 18 -4.20 -2.49 -0.51
N ASP A 19 -4.41 -3.23 0.56
CA ASP A 19 -4.87 -2.72 1.84
C ASP A 19 -3.78 -2.91 2.91
N VAL A 20 -3.69 -1.98 3.84
CA VAL A 20 -2.75 -2.04 4.97
C VAL A 20 -3.55 -1.98 6.27
N PHE A 21 -3.26 -2.90 7.18
CA PHE A 21 -3.91 -2.98 8.47
C PHE A 21 -2.89 -2.84 9.60
N TYR A 22 -3.23 -2.04 10.59
CA TYR A 22 -2.45 -1.97 11.81
C TYR A 22 -2.79 -3.16 12.71
N ASN A 23 -1.77 -3.77 13.27
CA ASN A 23 -1.91 -4.81 14.28
C ASN A 23 -1.54 -4.31 15.68
N LEU A 24 -1.78 -3.03 15.94
CA LEU A 24 -1.61 -2.46 17.27
C LEU A 24 -2.53 -3.19 18.27
N ARG A 25 -1.96 -3.52 19.42
CA ARG A 25 -2.65 -4.24 20.50
C ARG A 25 -2.49 -3.46 21.80
N GLU A 26 -3.51 -3.56 22.64
CA GLU A 26 -3.38 -3.13 24.03
C GLU A 26 -2.46 -4.09 24.79
N THR A 27 -1.96 -3.64 25.93
CA THR A 27 -0.91 -4.37 26.69
C THR A 27 -1.35 -5.76 27.18
N ASP A 28 -2.66 -5.96 27.35
CA ASP A 28 -3.30 -7.19 27.81
C ASP A 28 -3.88 -8.07 26.68
N GLU A 29 -3.79 -7.60 25.44
CA GLU A 29 -4.24 -8.38 24.28
C GLU A 29 -3.18 -9.38 23.82
N ALA A 30 -3.62 -10.45 23.19
CA ALA A 30 -2.75 -11.44 22.60
C ALA A 30 -1.83 -10.82 21.54
N SER A 31 -0.55 -11.15 21.60
CA SER A 31 0.43 -10.73 20.60
C SER A 31 0.05 -11.27 19.22
N PHE A 32 0.18 -10.42 18.22
CA PHE A 32 -0.01 -10.76 16.81
C PHE A 32 1.22 -10.35 16.00
N CYS A 33 1.83 -11.30 15.32
CA CYS A 33 2.95 -10.99 14.44
C CYS A 33 2.45 -10.21 13.22
N GLY A 34 3.16 -9.15 12.87
CA GLY A 34 3.02 -8.52 11.57
C GLY A 34 3.37 -9.50 10.46
N GLY A 35 3.01 -9.19 9.24
CA GLY A 35 3.29 -10.05 8.10
C GLY A 35 2.57 -9.57 6.87
N GLU A 36 2.63 -10.40 5.85
CA GLU A 36 2.00 -10.16 4.56
C GLU A 36 0.93 -11.20 4.31
N PHE A 37 -0.13 -10.82 3.62
CA PHE A 37 -1.17 -11.75 3.23
C PHE A 37 -1.69 -11.44 1.83
N ILE A 38 -2.15 -12.48 1.16
CA ILE A 38 -2.83 -12.38 -0.13
C ILE A 38 -4.19 -13.04 0.03
N ILE A 39 -5.24 -12.35 -0.37
CA ILE A 39 -6.59 -12.91 -0.44
C ILE A 39 -6.86 -13.32 -1.88
N VAL A 40 -7.04 -14.61 -2.08
CA VAL A 40 -7.29 -15.21 -3.40
C VAL A 40 -8.76 -15.59 -3.49
N LYS A 41 -9.41 -15.13 -4.56
CA LYS A 41 -10.75 -15.61 -4.90
C LYS A 41 -10.67 -17.01 -5.51
N CYS A 42 -11.45 -17.94 -4.96
CA CYS A 42 -11.52 -19.31 -5.46
C CYS A 42 -12.56 -19.39 -6.58
N GLU A 43 -12.11 -19.63 -7.80
CA GLU A 43 -12.96 -19.67 -8.99
C GLU A 43 -13.81 -20.95 -9.07
N ASN A 44 -13.39 -22.02 -8.40
CA ASN A 44 -14.10 -23.30 -8.41
C ASN A 44 -13.74 -24.16 -7.18
N GLU A 45 -14.52 -25.22 -6.95
CA GLU A 45 -14.35 -26.14 -5.81
C GLU A 45 -12.97 -26.80 -5.78
N LYS A 46 -12.41 -27.14 -6.93
CA LYS A 46 -11.10 -27.80 -6.99
C LYS A 46 -9.98 -26.87 -6.49
N MET A 47 -10.01 -25.58 -6.85
CA MET A 47 -9.09 -24.59 -6.31
C MET A 47 -9.26 -24.46 -4.80
N TRP A 48 -10.51 -24.39 -4.33
CA TRP A 48 -10.88 -24.33 -2.91
C TRP A 48 -10.28 -25.53 -2.15
N ASP A 49 -10.49 -26.74 -2.63
CA ASP A 49 -10.02 -27.96 -1.99
C ASP A 49 -8.50 -28.04 -1.94
N ILE A 50 -7.82 -27.62 -3.00
CA ILE A 50 -6.35 -27.57 -3.05
C ILE A 50 -5.83 -26.61 -1.98
N LEU A 51 -6.34 -25.39 -1.92
CA LEU A 51 -5.90 -24.37 -0.96
C LEU A 51 -6.20 -24.78 0.47
N LYS A 52 -7.39 -25.36 0.71
CA LYS A 52 -7.77 -25.92 2.00
C LYS A 52 -6.84 -27.08 2.40
N GLY A 53 -6.57 -27.99 1.49
CA GLY A 53 -5.65 -29.10 1.72
C GLY A 53 -4.20 -28.68 1.99
N LYS A 54 -3.80 -27.50 1.53
CA LYS A 54 -2.52 -26.85 1.84
C LYS A 54 -2.48 -26.15 3.21
N GLY A 55 -3.60 -26.12 3.94
CA GLY A 55 -3.69 -25.52 5.26
C GLY A 55 -3.87 -24.01 5.27
N HIS A 56 -4.23 -23.41 4.14
CA HIS A 56 -4.55 -21.97 4.11
C HIS A 56 -5.85 -21.66 4.83
N VAL A 57 -5.96 -20.44 5.36
CA VAL A 57 -7.18 -19.98 6.02
C VAL A 57 -8.27 -19.74 4.98
N MET A 58 -9.39 -20.42 5.12
CA MET A 58 -10.50 -20.37 4.19
C MET A 58 -11.64 -19.52 4.73
N SER A 59 -12.27 -18.73 3.85
CA SER A 59 -13.48 -17.98 4.22
C SER A 59 -14.68 -18.92 4.41
N THR A 60 -15.59 -18.58 5.32
CA THR A 60 -16.78 -19.42 5.57
C THR A 60 -17.80 -19.35 4.44
N ASN A 61 -17.72 -18.34 3.55
CA ASN A 61 -18.59 -18.22 2.38
C ASN A 61 -18.15 -19.08 1.18
N GLY A 62 -17.04 -19.82 1.30
CA GLY A 62 -16.56 -20.70 0.25
C GLY A 62 -15.93 -20.01 -0.97
N LYS A 63 -15.63 -18.71 -0.88
CA LYS A 63 -15.19 -17.93 -2.04
C LYS A 63 -13.72 -17.52 -2.00
N TYR A 64 -13.10 -17.42 -0.80
CA TYR A 64 -11.78 -16.82 -0.64
C TYR A 64 -10.85 -17.67 0.22
N ALA A 65 -9.58 -17.63 -0.08
CA ALA A 65 -8.50 -18.17 0.72
C ALA A 65 -7.52 -17.06 1.11
N CYS A 66 -7.05 -17.07 2.34
CA CYS A 66 -5.99 -16.21 2.82
C CYS A 66 -4.68 -16.98 2.85
N ILE A 67 -3.72 -16.55 2.04
CA ILE A 67 -2.34 -17.01 2.08
C ILE A 67 -1.59 -16.01 2.93
N TYR A 68 -1.10 -16.44 4.09
CA TYR A 68 -0.52 -15.57 5.10
C TYR A 68 0.91 -15.98 5.41
N TYR A 69 1.80 -14.97 5.38
CA TYR A 69 3.19 -15.09 5.84
C TYR A 69 3.37 -14.22 7.09
N PRO A 70 3.58 -14.82 8.27
CA PRO A 70 3.70 -14.09 9.54
C PRO A 70 5.04 -13.37 9.71
N TYR A 71 5.85 -13.31 8.67
CA TYR A 71 7.18 -12.68 8.68
C TYR A 71 7.55 -12.25 7.27
N HIS A 72 8.47 -11.30 7.17
CA HIS A 72 9.24 -11.08 5.95
C HIS A 72 10.69 -10.73 6.29
N TYR A 73 11.60 -11.22 5.48
CA TYR A 73 13.04 -11.09 5.69
C TYR A 73 13.63 -10.08 4.71
N MET A 74 13.45 -8.77 4.98
CA MET A 74 13.94 -7.70 4.10
C MET A 74 15.43 -7.85 3.76
N GLY A 75 16.26 -8.25 4.71
CA GLY A 75 17.70 -8.48 4.51
C GLY A 75 18.03 -9.68 3.59
N LEU A 76 17.06 -10.53 3.28
CA LEU A 76 17.24 -11.68 2.37
C LEU A 76 16.43 -11.48 1.06
N GLU A 77 15.19 -11.07 1.18
CA GLU A 77 14.25 -10.95 0.05
C GLU A 77 14.63 -9.80 -0.88
N THR A 78 15.04 -8.65 -0.33
CA THR A 78 15.46 -7.49 -1.15
C THR A 78 16.73 -7.79 -1.96
N PRO A 79 17.84 -8.27 -1.37
CA PRO A 79 19.00 -8.68 -2.14
C PRO A 79 18.69 -9.77 -3.17
N ALA A 80 17.85 -10.75 -2.83
CA ALA A 80 17.46 -11.80 -3.78
C ALA A 80 16.71 -11.22 -4.98
N SER A 81 15.78 -10.29 -4.77
CA SER A 81 15.05 -9.63 -5.86
C SER A 81 15.97 -8.81 -6.77
N ILE A 82 16.95 -8.10 -6.19
CA ILE A 82 17.95 -7.34 -6.95
C ILE A 82 18.82 -8.28 -7.79
N LEU A 83 19.32 -9.37 -7.19
CA LEU A 83 20.16 -10.35 -7.88
C LEU A 83 19.41 -11.07 -9.02
N VAL A 84 18.15 -11.41 -8.81
CA VAL A 84 17.30 -11.99 -9.87
C VAL A 84 17.14 -10.99 -11.01
N GLY A 85 16.89 -9.72 -10.72
CA GLY A 85 16.81 -8.66 -11.71
C GLY A 85 18.10 -8.51 -12.51
N ASP A 86 19.24 -8.49 -11.82
CA ASP A 86 20.56 -8.30 -12.43
C ASP A 86 21.00 -9.53 -13.25
N PHE A 87 20.95 -10.73 -12.69
CA PHE A 87 21.44 -11.95 -13.37
C PHE A 87 20.50 -12.49 -14.44
N MET A 88 19.20 -12.35 -14.25
CA MET A 88 18.20 -12.94 -15.14
C MET A 88 17.56 -11.92 -16.07
N GLY A 89 17.77 -10.63 -15.84
CA GLY A 89 17.13 -9.57 -16.61
C GLY A 89 15.61 -9.53 -16.50
N ILE A 90 15.05 -10.10 -15.43
CA ILE A 90 13.61 -10.16 -15.21
C ILE A 90 13.25 -9.50 -13.88
N GLY A 91 12.19 -8.74 -13.87
CA GLY A 91 11.59 -8.24 -12.63
C GLY A 91 10.85 -9.35 -11.87
N VAL A 92 10.54 -9.08 -10.61
CA VAL A 92 9.75 -9.99 -9.76
C VAL A 92 8.35 -10.23 -10.35
N HIS A 93 7.84 -9.25 -11.09
CA HIS A 93 6.56 -9.35 -11.80
C HIS A 93 6.71 -8.82 -13.23
N PRO A 94 6.46 -9.64 -14.26
CA PRO A 94 6.68 -9.25 -15.67
C PRO A 94 5.69 -8.20 -16.18
N GLU A 95 4.52 -8.08 -15.57
CA GLU A 95 3.47 -7.14 -15.93
C GLU A 95 3.22 -6.10 -14.81
N CYS A 96 4.31 -5.58 -14.25
CA CYS A 96 4.22 -4.59 -13.17
C CYS A 96 3.51 -3.33 -13.67
N ARG A 97 2.48 -2.90 -12.94
CA ARG A 97 1.77 -1.64 -13.18
C ARG A 97 1.30 -1.05 -11.87
N GLN A 98 1.20 0.25 -11.82
CA GLN A 98 0.72 0.94 -10.64
C GLN A 98 -0.80 0.86 -10.55
N VAL A 99 -1.32 0.07 -9.61
CA VAL A 99 -2.77 -0.07 -9.35
C VAL A 99 -3.24 0.74 -8.14
N THR A 100 -2.33 1.04 -7.23
CA THR A 100 -2.61 1.76 -5.97
C THR A 100 -1.52 2.80 -5.73
N ILE A 101 -1.88 3.92 -5.14
CA ILE A 101 -0.96 4.94 -4.63
C ILE A 101 -1.25 5.19 -3.16
N MET A 102 -0.22 5.29 -2.33
CA MET A 102 -0.36 5.87 -1.01
C MET A 102 -0.24 7.39 -1.13
N ALA A 103 -1.31 8.11 -0.81
CA ALA A 103 -1.39 9.56 -0.81
C ALA A 103 -1.41 10.12 0.62
N GLY A 104 -0.96 11.35 0.79
CA GLY A 104 -1.14 12.10 2.03
C GLY A 104 -2.42 12.92 1.96
N VAL A 105 -3.40 12.59 2.80
CA VAL A 105 -4.66 13.34 2.90
C VAL A 105 -4.58 14.27 4.10
N ALA A 106 -4.87 15.55 3.90
CA ALA A 106 -4.81 16.56 4.95
C ALA A 106 -5.81 16.26 6.09
N ASP A 107 -5.32 16.14 7.32
CA ASP A 107 -6.15 15.93 8.52
C ASP A 107 -6.72 17.24 9.08
N ARG A 108 -6.17 18.38 8.65
CA ARG A 108 -6.58 19.75 8.92
C ARG A 108 -6.30 20.64 7.73
N ASP A 109 -6.76 21.89 7.76
CA ASP A 109 -6.37 22.89 6.75
C ASP A 109 -4.86 23.17 6.88
N LEU A 110 -4.15 23.07 5.76
CA LEU A 110 -2.72 23.35 5.63
C LEU A 110 -2.53 24.55 4.72
N SER A 111 -1.73 25.52 5.17
CA SER A 111 -1.48 26.74 4.39
C SER A 111 -0.30 26.57 3.44
N LYS A 112 -0.32 27.29 2.33
CA LYS A 112 0.83 27.54 1.47
C LYS A 112 2.06 27.89 2.31
N GLY A 113 3.22 27.33 1.95
CA GLY A 113 4.47 27.50 2.68
C GLY A 113 4.69 26.53 3.84
N THR A 114 3.70 25.70 4.18
CA THR A 114 3.88 24.63 5.18
C THR A 114 4.94 23.65 4.68
N VAL A 115 5.91 23.36 5.53
CA VAL A 115 6.93 22.32 5.28
C VAL A 115 6.39 21.00 5.79
N LEU A 116 6.23 20.04 4.91
CA LEU A 116 5.81 18.69 5.23
C LEU A 116 7.03 17.89 5.74
N ALA A 117 7.01 17.45 6.97
CA ALA A 117 8.14 16.76 7.57
C ALA A 117 7.71 15.47 8.28
N VAL A 118 8.48 14.41 8.03
CA VAL A 118 8.33 13.16 8.78
C VAL A 118 8.64 13.40 10.25
N GLN A 119 7.77 12.94 11.12
CA GLN A 119 7.89 13.04 12.57
C GLN A 119 7.91 11.64 13.19
N GLY A 120 9.03 11.27 13.79
CA GLY A 120 9.20 9.99 14.46
C GLY A 120 9.25 8.81 13.47
N HIS A 121 8.12 8.26 13.10
CA HIS A 121 8.03 7.15 12.16
C HIS A 121 7.87 7.63 10.71
N HIS A 122 8.48 6.92 9.75
CA HIS A 122 8.46 7.29 8.32
C HIS A 122 7.07 7.32 7.66
N HIS A 123 6.05 6.75 8.30
CA HIS A 123 4.66 6.87 7.89
C HIS A 123 3.91 8.06 8.50
N SER A 124 4.59 8.92 9.25
CA SER A 124 3.99 10.03 9.95
C SER A 124 4.52 11.35 9.39
N ILE A 125 3.68 12.08 8.67
CA ILE A 125 3.93 13.48 8.29
C ILE A 125 2.88 14.32 9.01
N ASP A 126 3.33 15.32 9.76
CA ASP A 126 2.42 16.17 10.51
C ASP A 126 1.41 16.88 9.59
N GLY A 127 0.13 16.77 9.92
CA GLY A 127 -0.97 17.32 9.13
C GLY A 127 -1.47 16.41 8.01
N LEU A 128 -0.88 15.22 7.82
CA LEU A 128 -1.29 14.27 6.78
C LEU A 128 -1.60 12.89 7.37
N THR A 129 -2.69 12.32 6.91
CA THR A 129 -3.01 10.90 7.11
C THR A 129 -2.69 10.13 5.84
N PRO A 130 -1.84 9.07 5.88
CA PRO A 130 -1.61 8.23 4.73
C PRO A 130 -2.87 7.45 4.37
N GLN A 131 -3.24 7.48 3.10
CA GLN A 131 -4.38 6.72 2.57
C GLN A 131 -3.99 6.02 1.28
N LEU A 132 -4.43 4.76 1.13
CA LEU A 132 -4.30 4.01 -0.10
C LEU A 132 -5.47 4.37 -1.02
N LEU A 133 -5.15 4.90 -2.19
CA LEU A 133 -6.11 5.24 -3.23
C LEU A 133 -5.89 4.35 -4.44
N GLU A 134 -6.97 3.95 -5.12
CA GLU A 134 -6.82 3.32 -6.41
C GLU A 134 -6.23 4.30 -7.41
N ARG A 135 -5.28 3.85 -8.21
CA ARG A 135 -4.60 4.73 -9.16
C ARG A 135 -5.56 5.47 -10.10
N LYS A 136 -6.63 4.80 -10.54
CA LYS A 136 -7.64 5.41 -11.42
C LYS A 136 -8.43 6.55 -10.77
N ASP A 137 -8.57 6.53 -9.43
CA ASP A 137 -9.35 7.50 -8.67
C ASP A 137 -8.46 8.55 -7.98
N ALA A 138 -7.15 8.33 -7.98
CA ALA A 138 -6.18 9.18 -7.28
C ALA A 138 -5.89 10.52 -7.98
N GLY A 139 -6.30 10.67 -9.24
CA GLY A 139 -6.01 11.88 -10.01
C GLY A 139 -4.51 12.21 -10.03
N THR A 140 -4.17 13.42 -9.59
CA THR A 140 -2.80 13.94 -9.49
C THR A 140 -2.24 13.84 -8.06
N ALA A 141 -2.79 13.00 -7.19
CA ALA A 141 -2.29 12.83 -5.82
C ALA A 141 -0.78 12.52 -5.82
N ALA A 142 -0.03 13.22 -4.98
CA ALA A 142 1.40 13.00 -4.84
C ALA A 142 1.68 11.75 -3.98
N PRO A 143 2.71 10.94 -4.33
CA PRO A 143 3.11 9.81 -3.50
C PRO A 143 3.54 10.27 -2.10
N PHE A 144 2.96 9.68 -1.06
CA PHE A 144 3.18 10.07 0.34
C PHE A 144 4.66 10.16 0.72
N TYR A 145 5.46 9.17 0.32
CA TYR A 145 6.88 9.14 0.68
C TYR A 145 7.73 10.19 -0.03
N LEU A 146 7.24 10.80 -1.10
CA LEU A 146 7.92 11.92 -1.76
C LEU A 146 7.63 13.27 -1.09
N LEU A 147 6.67 13.32 -0.17
CA LEU A 147 6.26 14.57 0.49
C LEU A 147 7.19 15.00 1.62
N ASN A 148 8.11 14.15 2.06
CA ASN A 148 9.03 14.51 3.14
C ASN A 148 9.95 15.67 2.73
N LYS A 149 9.90 16.75 3.53
CA LYS A 149 10.58 18.04 3.28
C LYS A 149 10.03 18.86 2.11
N ALA A 150 8.95 18.43 1.48
CA ALA A 150 8.27 19.26 0.49
C ALA A 150 7.63 20.47 1.16
N VAL A 151 7.56 21.56 0.40
CA VAL A 151 6.90 22.81 0.81
C VAL A 151 5.62 22.96 0.01
N LEU A 152 4.50 23.21 0.68
CA LEU A 152 3.23 23.45 0.00
C LEU A 152 3.28 24.74 -0.84
N LEU A 153 2.96 24.62 -2.11
CA LEU A 153 2.83 25.74 -3.05
C LEU A 153 1.43 26.37 -3.01
N ASN A 154 0.45 25.64 -2.51
CA ASN A 154 -0.95 26.03 -2.40
C ASN A 154 -1.50 25.68 -1.02
N ASP A 155 -2.66 26.26 -0.67
CA ASP A 155 -3.43 25.83 0.48
C ASP A 155 -4.10 24.49 0.19
N VAL A 156 -4.05 23.55 1.15
CA VAL A 156 -4.71 22.25 1.06
C VAL A 156 -5.76 22.16 2.16
N LYS A 157 -7.00 21.89 1.79
CA LYS A 157 -8.10 21.78 2.75
C LYS A 157 -8.15 20.43 3.41
N LYS A 158 -8.65 20.38 4.65
CA LYS A 158 -8.91 19.14 5.36
C LYS A 158 -9.70 18.15 4.49
N GLY A 159 -9.25 16.90 4.45
CA GLY A 159 -9.85 15.82 3.68
C GLY A 159 -9.42 15.77 2.21
N GLN A 160 -8.62 16.73 1.74
CA GLN A 160 -8.08 16.69 0.38
C GLN A 160 -6.70 16.02 0.35
N PRO A 161 -6.40 15.21 -0.67
CA PRO A 161 -5.05 14.73 -0.88
C PRO A 161 -4.14 15.87 -1.33
N VAL A 162 -2.88 15.84 -0.89
CA VAL A 162 -1.83 16.67 -1.48
C VAL A 162 -1.57 16.17 -2.90
N THR A 163 -1.59 17.08 -3.87
CA THR A 163 -1.39 16.77 -5.28
C THR A 163 0.01 17.15 -5.76
N LEU A 164 0.38 16.70 -6.96
CA LEU A 164 1.63 17.09 -7.61
C LEU A 164 1.70 18.60 -7.91
N ASP A 165 0.53 19.26 -8.03
CA ASP A 165 0.45 20.73 -8.23
C ASP A 165 0.65 21.50 -6.92
N ASP A 166 0.53 20.83 -5.79
CA ASP A 166 0.67 21.44 -4.46
C ASP A 166 2.11 21.42 -3.94
N VAL A 167 3.02 20.72 -4.59
CA VAL A 167 4.41 20.57 -4.16
C VAL A 167 5.38 20.62 -5.34
N ASP A 168 6.59 21.11 -5.11
CA ASP A 168 7.68 20.98 -6.07
C ASP A 168 8.55 19.76 -5.70
N LEU A 169 8.47 18.72 -6.50
CA LEU A 169 9.25 17.49 -6.36
C LEU A 169 10.38 17.41 -7.41
N SER A 170 10.57 18.46 -8.20
CA SER A 170 11.60 18.50 -9.23
C SER A 170 13.00 18.30 -8.64
N GLY A 171 13.83 17.54 -9.34
CA GLY A 171 15.18 17.23 -8.88
C GLY A 171 15.29 16.13 -7.81
N LEU A 172 14.18 15.52 -7.41
CA LEU A 172 14.21 14.30 -6.60
C LEU A 172 14.35 13.07 -7.49
N PRO A 173 15.45 12.28 -7.37
CA PRO A 173 15.62 11.07 -8.20
C PRO A 173 14.46 10.08 -8.07
N ALA A 174 13.87 9.96 -6.89
CA ALA A 174 12.71 9.10 -6.66
C ALA A 174 11.44 9.59 -7.40
N TYR A 175 11.32 10.90 -7.63
CA TYR A 175 10.22 11.45 -8.43
C TYR A 175 10.36 11.12 -9.91
N GLU A 176 11.56 11.19 -10.45
CA GLU A 176 11.83 10.79 -11.84
C GLU A 176 11.49 9.31 -12.06
N LEU A 177 11.89 8.42 -11.14
CA LEU A 177 11.53 7.01 -11.18
C LEU A 177 10.02 6.79 -11.07
N TYR A 178 9.33 7.58 -10.24
CA TYR A 178 7.88 7.53 -10.14
C TYR A 178 7.21 7.89 -11.50
N LEU A 179 7.70 8.96 -12.16
CA LEU A 179 7.18 9.36 -13.47
C LEU A 179 7.43 8.30 -14.55
N GLU A 180 8.57 7.61 -14.49
CA GLU A 180 8.85 6.47 -15.38
C GLU A 180 7.89 5.31 -15.12
N GLY A 181 7.63 4.98 -13.85
CA GLY A 181 6.69 3.93 -13.45
C GLY A 181 5.24 4.20 -13.88
N LEU A 182 4.86 5.46 -14.11
CA LEU A 182 3.53 5.80 -14.62
C LEU A 182 3.34 5.45 -16.12
N LYS A 183 4.41 5.16 -16.83
CA LYS A 183 4.39 4.84 -18.26
C LYS A 183 4.20 3.32 -18.52
N LEU A 184 4.33 2.52 -17.47
CA LEU A 184 4.12 1.07 -17.48
C LEU A 184 2.63 0.72 -17.34
#